data_aba8ff1ea01d99a7b506ecdbba20695a
#
_entry.id   aba8ff1ea01d99a7b506ecdbba20695a
#
_cell.length_a   1.000
_cell.length_b   1.000
_cell.length_c   1.000
_cell.angle_alpha   90.00
_cell.angle_beta   90.00
_cell.angle_gamma   90.00
#
_symmetry.space_group_name_H-M   'P 1'
#
loop_
_entity.id
_entity.type
_entity.pdbx_description
1 polymer ?
#
loop_
_entity_poly.entity_id
_entity_poly.type
_entity_poly.pdbx_seq_one_letter_code
_entity_poly.pdbx_strand_id
1 'polypeptide(L)'
;MFKLRTGYFISGIATGLILLFSFIFSLPDGKLHIHVCDVGQGDAIYVRFPNGKDMVIDGGPNDAIIGCLGKYMPFWDRHIDVVAMTHPQKDHMQGLIAVLKRYKVAYFLRSDVGNSSQGFIDLLDVIRDKRVAVRYITRGEQIRIGKVVISLLWPSDQQVSKGANVQDVYSKGGSQVLGQTTGDLNDYSLVFWLRFGAFDALFTGDADTHVEDNYVGTTLADRTVELLKVPHHGSRTGMNNAFVQWLRPRVAVISVGKNMYGHPSREAINLLQSVGSQIHRTDKEGDIEVVSDGNTWKIE
;
A
#
# COMPACT_ATOMS: atom_id res chain seq x y z
N MET A 1 -18.09 -22.91 49.38
CA MET A 1 -18.40 -23.59 48.09
C MET A 1 -19.11 -22.57 47.17
N PHE A 2 -18.38 -21.99 46.22
CA PHE A 2 -18.99 -21.06 45.27
C PHE A 2 -19.86 -21.83 44.28
N LYS A 3 -21.17 -21.70 44.35
CA LYS A 3 -22.08 -22.17 43.31
C LYS A 3 -21.95 -21.26 42.09
N LEU A 4 -21.11 -21.61 41.14
CA LEU A 4 -21.17 -20.96 39.83
C LEU A 4 -22.58 -21.20 39.25
N ARG A 5 -23.31 -20.13 39.02
CA ARG A 5 -24.63 -20.20 38.36
C ARG A 5 -24.42 -20.80 36.97
N THR A 6 -25.23 -21.78 36.61
CA THR A 6 -25.21 -22.50 35.31
C THR A 6 -25.10 -21.53 34.13
N GLY A 7 -25.70 -20.30 34.26
CA GLY A 7 -25.59 -19.27 33.26
C GLY A 7 -24.18 -18.78 32.99
N TYR A 8 -23.31 -18.59 34.00
CA TYR A 8 -21.91 -18.17 33.77
C TYR A 8 -21.10 -19.25 33.10
N PHE A 9 -21.40 -20.53 33.38
CA PHE A 9 -20.73 -21.68 32.75
C PHE A 9 -21.11 -21.75 31.26
N ILE A 10 -22.39 -21.63 30.92
CA ILE A 10 -22.86 -21.59 29.52
C ILE A 10 -22.28 -20.40 28.77
N SER A 11 -22.29 -19.20 29.39
CA SER A 11 -21.70 -17.99 28.80
C SER A 11 -20.19 -18.17 28.55
N GLY A 12 -19.46 -18.76 29.49
CA GLY A 12 -18.03 -19.05 29.33
C GLY A 12 -17.74 -20.00 28.16
N ILE A 13 -18.52 -21.07 28.01
CA ILE A 13 -18.39 -21.99 26.86
C ILE A 13 -18.71 -21.27 25.55
N ALA A 14 -19.81 -20.51 25.49
CA ALA A 14 -20.19 -19.77 24.29
C ALA A 14 -19.10 -18.77 23.87
N THR A 15 -18.55 -18.02 24.83
CA THR A 15 -17.43 -17.10 24.56
C THR A 15 -16.19 -17.85 24.06
N GLY A 16 -15.85 -18.98 24.70
CA GLY A 16 -14.73 -19.82 24.27
C GLY A 16 -14.90 -20.34 22.85
N LEU A 17 -16.10 -20.78 22.48
CA LEU A 17 -16.41 -21.23 21.11
C LEU A 17 -16.33 -20.10 20.10
N ILE A 18 -16.84 -18.91 20.43
CA ILE A 18 -16.74 -17.71 19.56
C ILE A 18 -15.26 -17.35 19.33
N LEU A 19 -14.45 -17.32 20.38
CA LEU A 19 -13.03 -17.02 20.27
C LEU A 19 -12.28 -18.07 19.44
N LEU A 20 -12.58 -19.36 19.67
CA LEU A 20 -11.99 -20.45 18.90
C LEU A 20 -12.38 -20.38 17.43
N PHE A 21 -13.65 -20.12 17.15
CA PHE A 21 -14.15 -19.94 15.78
C PHE A 21 -13.46 -18.73 15.10
N SER A 22 -13.43 -17.60 15.78
CA SER A 22 -12.74 -16.40 15.27
C SER A 22 -11.24 -16.67 15.03
N PHE A 23 -10.60 -17.46 15.89
CA PHE A 23 -9.21 -17.87 15.72
C PHE A 23 -9.03 -18.72 14.46
N ILE A 24 -9.85 -19.75 14.26
CA ILE A 24 -9.77 -20.65 13.10
C ILE A 24 -9.97 -19.89 11.79
N PHE A 25 -10.96 -18.98 11.76
CA PHE A 25 -11.25 -18.19 10.54
C PHE A 25 -10.23 -17.10 10.24
N SER A 26 -9.35 -16.78 11.16
CA SER A 26 -8.27 -15.82 10.95
C SER A 26 -6.93 -16.48 10.60
N LEU A 27 -6.88 -17.82 10.58
CA LEU A 27 -5.70 -18.52 10.07
C LEU A 27 -5.53 -18.24 8.55
N PRO A 28 -4.28 -18.29 8.05
CA PRO A 28 -4.02 -18.15 6.63
C PRO A 28 -4.81 -19.20 5.83
N ASP A 29 -5.57 -18.75 4.84
CA ASP A 29 -6.38 -19.60 3.97
C ASP A 29 -5.64 -20.03 2.68
N GLY A 30 -4.36 -19.65 2.57
CA GLY A 30 -3.53 -19.93 1.41
C GLY A 30 -3.74 -18.99 0.23
N LYS A 31 -4.57 -17.95 0.39
CA LYS A 31 -4.85 -16.94 -0.64
C LYS A 31 -4.12 -15.64 -0.37
N LEU A 32 -4.00 -14.86 -1.42
CA LEU A 32 -3.55 -13.49 -1.38
C LEU A 32 -4.78 -12.58 -1.25
N HIS A 33 -4.81 -11.75 -0.22
CA HIS A 33 -5.83 -10.74 0.00
C HIS A 33 -5.22 -9.36 -0.14
N ILE A 34 -5.79 -8.53 -0.99
CA ILE A 34 -5.37 -7.14 -1.21
C ILE A 34 -6.55 -6.25 -0.88
N HIS A 35 -6.41 -5.44 0.16
CA HIS A 35 -7.43 -4.49 0.58
C HIS A 35 -6.94 -3.07 0.25
N VAL A 36 -7.64 -2.40 -0.67
CA VAL A 36 -7.47 -0.96 -0.88
C VAL A 36 -8.41 -0.27 0.09
N CYS A 37 -7.84 0.31 1.13
CA CYS A 37 -8.58 0.88 2.25
C CYS A 37 -9.20 2.25 1.90
N ASP A 38 -10.43 2.50 2.32
CA ASP A 38 -11.00 3.84 2.28
C ASP A 38 -10.42 4.70 3.41
N VAL A 39 -9.42 5.49 3.07
CA VAL A 39 -8.75 6.45 3.97
C VAL A 39 -9.09 7.90 3.63
N GLY A 40 -10.08 8.11 2.78
CA GLY A 40 -10.39 9.40 2.18
C GLY A 40 -9.47 9.68 0.98
N GLN A 41 -9.05 10.95 0.81
CA GLN A 41 -8.13 11.31 -0.27
C GLN A 41 -6.71 10.89 0.11
N GLY A 42 -6.20 9.85 -0.56
CA GLY A 42 -4.87 9.27 -0.30
C GLY A 42 -4.85 7.77 -0.55
N ASP A 43 -3.70 7.14 -0.34
CA ASP A 43 -3.49 5.71 -0.52
C ASP A 43 -3.21 4.99 0.79
N ALA A 44 -3.88 3.86 0.97
CA ALA A 44 -3.51 2.87 1.96
C ALA A 44 -3.93 1.48 1.46
N ILE A 45 -2.99 0.56 1.38
CA ILE A 45 -3.24 -0.79 0.90
C ILE A 45 -2.71 -1.78 1.93
N TYR A 46 -3.56 -2.69 2.37
CA TYR A 46 -3.18 -3.81 3.21
C TYR A 46 -3.15 -5.09 2.39
N VAL A 47 -2.03 -5.79 2.42
CA VAL A 47 -1.84 -7.06 1.71
C VAL A 47 -1.58 -8.16 2.72
N ARG A 48 -2.44 -9.17 2.74
CA ARG A 48 -2.22 -10.41 3.48
C ARG A 48 -1.81 -11.51 2.53
N PHE A 49 -0.64 -12.07 2.76
CA PHE A 49 -0.06 -13.11 1.91
C PHE A 49 -0.57 -14.50 2.25
N PRO A 50 -0.49 -15.46 1.30
CA PRO A 50 -0.97 -16.84 1.49
C PRO A 50 -0.38 -17.57 2.71
N ASN A 51 0.78 -17.13 3.19
CA ASN A 51 1.47 -17.69 4.35
C ASN A 51 1.18 -16.95 5.67
N GLY A 52 0.24 -16.00 5.65
CA GLY A 52 -0.17 -15.21 6.80
C GLY A 52 0.73 -14.02 7.14
N LYS A 53 1.76 -13.74 6.34
CA LYS A 53 2.55 -12.52 6.45
C LYS A 53 1.77 -11.32 5.91
N ASP A 54 2.19 -10.12 6.33
CA ASP A 54 1.47 -8.89 6.05
C ASP A 54 2.38 -7.82 5.46
N MET A 55 1.81 -7.02 4.55
CA MET A 55 2.44 -5.81 4.04
C MET A 55 1.43 -4.66 4.02
N VAL A 56 1.87 -3.48 4.41
CA VAL A 56 1.13 -2.23 4.25
C VAL A 56 1.88 -1.36 3.24
N ILE A 57 1.18 -0.88 2.22
CA ILE A 57 1.70 0.10 1.25
C ILE A 57 0.93 1.38 1.48
N ASP A 58 1.62 2.41 1.93
CA ASP A 58 1.09 3.70 2.35
C ASP A 58 0.06 3.62 3.50
N GLY A 59 -0.27 4.75 4.08
CA GLY A 59 -1.14 4.80 5.25
C GLY A 59 -2.24 5.86 5.19
N GLY A 60 -2.33 6.59 4.08
CA GLY A 60 -3.31 7.65 3.93
C GLY A 60 -2.99 8.93 4.73
N PRO A 61 -3.90 9.92 4.65
CA PRO A 61 -3.70 11.25 5.23
C PRO A 61 -3.89 11.32 6.76
N ASN A 62 -4.40 10.25 7.37
CA ASN A 62 -4.81 10.21 8.77
C ASN A 62 -4.83 8.77 9.32
N ASP A 63 -5.40 8.58 10.51
CA ASP A 63 -5.42 7.30 11.22
C ASP A 63 -6.47 6.29 10.68
N ALA A 64 -7.19 6.57 9.58
CA ALA A 64 -8.24 5.69 9.05
C ALA A 64 -7.72 4.29 8.68
N ILE A 65 -6.46 4.18 8.25
CA ILE A 65 -5.78 2.89 8.03
C ILE A 65 -5.88 1.94 9.22
N ILE A 66 -5.90 2.47 10.45
CA ILE A 66 -6.02 1.64 11.66
C ILE A 66 -7.39 0.94 11.72
N GLY A 67 -8.44 1.59 11.22
CA GLY A 67 -9.76 0.98 11.09
C GLY A 67 -9.76 -0.19 10.10
N CYS A 68 -9.17 0.02 8.92
CA CYS A 68 -8.99 -1.00 7.89
C CYS A 68 -8.18 -2.20 8.43
N LEU A 69 -7.01 -1.96 9.03
CA LEU A 69 -6.22 -3.02 9.64
C LEU A 69 -6.99 -3.76 10.76
N GLY A 70 -7.77 -3.02 11.57
CA GLY A 70 -8.60 -3.62 12.62
C GLY A 70 -9.73 -4.51 12.09
N LYS A 71 -10.19 -4.27 10.85
CA LYS A 71 -11.22 -5.06 10.16
C LYS A 71 -10.66 -6.34 9.53
N TYR A 72 -9.47 -6.28 8.94
CA TYR A 72 -8.95 -7.36 8.09
C TYR A 72 -7.78 -8.15 8.69
N MET A 73 -7.03 -7.57 9.64
CA MET A 73 -6.02 -8.33 10.38
C MET A 73 -6.66 -9.20 11.46
N PRO A 74 -6.07 -10.37 11.78
CA PRO A 74 -6.44 -11.12 12.96
C PRO A 74 -6.42 -10.25 14.21
N PHE A 75 -7.44 -10.30 15.05
CA PHE A 75 -7.59 -9.38 16.20
C PHE A 75 -6.46 -9.47 17.23
N TRP A 76 -5.72 -10.59 17.26
CA TRP A 76 -4.56 -10.79 18.14
C TRP A 76 -3.24 -10.38 17.50
N ASP A 77 -3.21 -10.21 16.16
CA ASP A 77 -1.98 -9.88 15.47
C ASP A 77 -1.63 -8.40 15.69
N ARG A 78 -0.40 -8.16 16.10
CA ARG A 78 0.16 -6.84 16.32
C ARG A 78 1.50 -6.69 15.60
N HIS A 79 1.75 -7.56 14.63
CA HIS A 79 2.98 -7.56 13.86
C HIS A 79 2.66 -7.32 12.38
N ILE A 80 3.45 -6.47 11.73
CA ILE A 80 3.43 -6.25 10.28
C ILE A 80 4.84 -6.54 9.76
N ASP A 81 4.96 -7.47 8.81
CA ASP A 81 6.26 -7.86 8.28
C ASP A 81 6.92 -6.72 7.49
N VAL A 82 6.13 -6.03 6.66
CA VAL A 82 6.63 -4.98 5.78
C VAL A 82 5.68 -3.79 5.77
N VAL A 83 6.22 -2.60 5.96
CA VAL A 83 5.55 -1.34 5.64
C VAL A 83 6.34 -0.69 4.50
N ALA A 84 5.68 -0.27 3.44
CA ALA A 84 6.27 0.48 2.34
C ALA A 84 5.61 1.86 2.25
N MET A 85 6.43 2.89 2.11
CA MET A 85 5.99 4.24 1.78
C MET A 85 6.37 4.50 0.33
N THR A 86 5.38 4.75 -0.53
CA THR A 86 5.65 5.01 -1.95
C THR A 86 6.41 6.31 -2.12
N HIS A 87 5.95 7.38 -1.50
CA HIS A 87 6.63 8.68 -1.48
C HIS A 87 6.19 9.49 -0.23
N PRO A 88 6.98 10.51 0.16
CA PRO A 88 6.77 11.20 1.44
C PRO A 88 5.77 12.37 1.34
N GLN A 89 4.60 12.18 0.74
CA GLN A 89 3.49 13.12 0.80
C GLN A 89 2.48 12.73 1.88
N LYS A 90 1.77 13.72 2.42
CA LYS A 90 0.90 13.56 3.58
C LYS A 90 -0.18 12.50 3.38
N ASP A 91 -0.78 12.48 2.21
CA ASP A 91 -1.88 11.58 1.84
C ASP A 91 -1.44 10.11 1.60
N HIS A 92 -0.12 9.85 1.72
CA HIS A 92 0.46 8.51 1.69
C HIS A 92 1.11 8.12 3.01
N MET A 93 1.79 9.05 3.67
CA MET A 93 2.65 8.71 4.80
C MET A 93 2.04 8.95 6.18
N GLN A 94 1.06 9.88 6.32
CA GLN A 94 0.64 10.38 7.63
C GLN A 94 0.10 9.26 8.53
N GLY A 95 -0.71 8.36 7.99
CA GLY A 95 -1.27 7.24 8.74
C GLY A 95 -0.23 6.19 9.13
N LEU A 96 0.92 6.13 8.44
CA LEU A 96 2.01 5.21 8.82
C LEU A 96 2.57 5.51 10.22
N ILE A 97 2.47 6.76 10.67
CA ILE A 97 2.83 7.12 12.05
C ILE A 97 1.97 6.36 13.06
N ALA A 98 0.65 6.27 12.83
CA ALA A 98 -0.26 5.53 13.69
C ALA A 98 -0.01 4.02 13.60
N VAL A 99 0.27 3.50 12.39
CA VAL A 99 0.64 2.10 12.17
C VAL A 99 1.88 1.74 12.99
N LEU A 100 2.96 2.50 12.86
CA LEU A 100 4.23 2.28 13.58
C LEU A 100 4.10 2.42 15.10
N LYS A 101 3.20 3.28 15.59
CA LYS A 101 2.92 3.39 17.03
C LYS A 101 2.16 2.20 17.57
N ARG A 102 1.25 1.61 16.79
CA ARG A 102 0.31 0.56 17.22
C ARG A 102 0.80 -0.86 16.96
N TYR A 103 1.56 -1.07 15.88
CA TYR A 103 2.05 -2.38 15.45
C TYR A 103 3.57 -2.47 15.56
N LYS A 104 4.08 -3.69 15.74
CA LYS A 104 5.50 -3.99 15.61
C LYS A 104 5.80 -4.24 14.14
N VAL A 105 6.55 -3.35 13.52
CA VAL A 105 6.94 -3.43 12.11
C VAL A 105 8.34 -4.01 12.00
N ALA A 106 8.53 -5.03 11.14
CA ALA A 106 9.84 -5.63 10.94
C ALA A 106 10.71 -4.81 9.99
N TYR A 107 10.17 -4.42 8.83
CA TYR A 107 10.88 -3.65 7.82
C TYR A 107 10.06 -2.46 7.35
N PHE A 108 10.74 -1.33 7.17
CA PHE A 108 10.18 -0.13 6.54
C PHE A 108 10.91 0.12 5.22
N LEU A 109 10.17 0.05 4.10
CA LEU A 109 10.70 0.23 2.75
C LEU A 109 10.37 1.63 2.25
N ARG A 110 11.34 2.28 1.63
CA ARG A 110 11.16 3.61 1.00
C ARG A 110 12.24 3.85 -0.05
N SER A 111 12.02 4.86 -0.91
CA SER A 111 13.10 5.48 -1.67
C SER A 111 13.94 6.37 -0.76
N ASP A 112 15.19 6.67 -1.16
CA ASP A 112 16.07 7.59 -0.42
C ASP A 112 15.76 9.05 -0.78
N VAL A 113 14.49 9.41 -0.78
CA VAL A 113 13.98 10.75 -1.03
C VAL A 113 13.11 11.17 0.13
N GLY A 114 13.28 12.40 0.58
CA GLY A 114 12.52 12.96 1.70
C GLY A 114 12.08 14.39 1.45
N ASN A 115 11.41 14.96 2.44
CA ASN A 115 11.03 16.36 2.45
C ASN A 115 11.20 16.96 3.86
N SER A 116 11.02 18.29 3.96
CA SER A 116 11.15 19.03 5.22
C SER A 116 9.83 19.19 5.99
N SER A 117 8.77 18.49 5.59
CA SER A 117 7.48 18.60 6.28
C SER A 117 7.57 18.03 7.70
N GLN A 118 6.87 18.65 8.65
CA GLN A 118 6.84 18.16 10.03
C GLN A 118 6.35 16.71 10.10
N GLY A 119 5.34 16.33 9.29
CA GLY A 119 4.83 14.95 9.26
C GLY A 119 5.90 13.93 8.85
N PHE A 120 6.79 14.29 7.90
CA PHE A 120 7.87 13.39 7.52
C PHE A 120 8.94 13.28 8.61
N ILE A 121 9.28 14.38 9.28
CA ILE A 121 10.18 14.38 10.44
C ILE A 121 9.60 13.51 11.55
N ASP A 122 8.32 13.68 11.90
CA ASP A 122 7.63 12.88 12.92
C ASP A 122 7.64 11.39 12.57
N LEU A 123 7.47 11.03 11.29
CA LEU A 123 7.53 9.66 10.81
C LEU A 123 8.93 9.07 11.03
N LEU A 124 9.99 9.79 10.66
CA LEU A 124 11.38 9.35 10.87
C LEU A 124 11.72 9.19 12.35
N ASP A 125 11.22 10.09 13.19
CA ASP A 125 11.41 10.00 14.64
C ASP A 125 10.74 8.73 15.21
N VAL A 126 9.52 8.41 14.79
CA VAL A 126 8.84 7.18 15.22
C VAL A 126 9.57 5.93 14.73
N ILE A 127 10.05 5.91 13.48
CA ILE A 127 10.86 4.81 12.93
C ILE A 127 12.11 4.57 13.78
N ARG A 128 12.82 5.65 14.12
CA ARG A 128 14.02 5.60 14.95
C ARG A 128 13.70 5.10 16.37
N ASP A 129 12.70 5.67 17.03
CA ASP A 129 12.32 5.35 18.41
C ASP A 129 11.85 3.90 18.55
N LYS A 130 11.14 3.38 17.54
CA LYS A 130 10.72 1.98 17.46
C LYS A 130 11.82 1.04 16.95
N ARG A 131 12.96 1.57 16.52
CA ARG A 131 14.09 0.81 15.96
C ARG A 131 13.69 -0.08 14.80
N VAL A 132 12.82 0.43 13.92
CA VAL A 132 12.37 -0.30 12.73
C VAL A 132 13.51 -0.36 11.72
N ALA A 133 13.73 -1.54 11.13
CA ALA A 133 14.76 -1.72 10.11
C ALA A 133 14.34 -1.03 8.79
N VAL A 134 15.01 0.05 8.42
CA VAL A 134 14.76 0.75 7.16
C VAL A 134 15.55 0.10 6.02
N ARG A 135 14.90 -0.06 4.87
CA ARG A 135 15.51 -0.50 3.61
C ARG A 135 15.20 0.52 2.52
N TYR A 136 16.23 1.07 1.92
CA TYR A 136 16.11 1.86 0.71
C TYR A 136 16.08 0.91 -0.48
N ILE A 137 15.08 1.06 -1.34
CA ILE A 137 14.85 0.14 -2.45
C ILE A 137 14.70 0.91 -3.75
N THR A 138 15.23 0.32 -4.83
CA THR A 138 15.24 0.90 -6.16
C THR A 138 14.90 -0.15 -7.23
N ARG A 139 14.70 0.29 -8.44
CA ARG A 139 14.33 -0.53 -9.60
C ARG A 139 15.23 -1.78 -9.73
N GLY A 140 14.60 -2.92 -9.96
CA GLY A 140 15.26 -4.21 -10.16
C GLY A 140 15.33 -5.05 -8.89
N GLU A 141 15.11 -4.45 -7.72
CA GLU A 141 15.01 -5.22 -6.48
C GLU A 141 13.71 -6.03 -6.41
N GLN A 142 13.77 -7.13 -5.69
CA GLN A 142 12.64 -8.03 -5.49
C GLN A 142 12.47 -8.38 -4.01
N ILE A 143 11.22 -8.41 -3.60
CA ILE A 143 10.77 -8.90 -2.29
C ILE A 143 10.03 -10.20 -2.53
N ARG A 144 10.47 -11.28 -1.88
CA ARG A 144 9.79 -12.57 -1.97
C ARG A 144 9.14 -12.94 -0.64
N ILE A 145 7.83 -13.12 -0.66
CA ILE A 145 7.06 -13.53 0.51
C ILE A 145 6.31 -14.82 0.15
N GLY A 146 6.87 -15.96 0.57
CA GLY A 146 6.37 -17.27 0.15
C GLY A 146 6.41 -17.44 -1.37
N LYS A 147 5.25 -17.67 -1.98
CA LYS A 147 5.09 -17.82 -3.44
C LYS A 147 4.87 -16.50 -4.17
N VAL A 148 4.66 -15.41 -3.44
CA VAL A 148 4.43 -14.08 -4.02
C VAL A 148 5.76 -13.40 -4.24
N VAL A 149 5.94 -12.80 -5.41
CA VAL A 149 7.10 -12.00 -5.77
C VAL A 149 6.64 -10.57 -6.04
N ILE A 150 7.28 -9.60 -5.41
CA ILE A 150 7.06 -8.18 -5.62
C ILE A 150 8.34 -7.62 -6.23
N SER A 151 8.25 -7.12 -7.45
CA SER A 151 9.36 -6.47 -8.15
C SER A 151 9.19 -4.95 -8.12
N LEU A 152 10.27 -4.22 -7.82
CA LEU A 152 10.26 -2.77 -7.90
C LEU A 152 10.59 -2.34 -9.32
N LEU A 153 9.67 -1.61 -9.95
CA LEU A 153 9.83 -1.10 -11.32
C LEU A 153 10.38 0.32 -11.35
N TRP A 154 10.15 1.11 -10.30
CA TRP A 154 10.55 2.51 -10.17
C TRP A 154 10.66 2.90 -8.69
N PRO A 155 11.48 3.90 -8.29
CA PRO A 155 12.43 4.66 -9.10
C PRO A 155 13.74 3.91 -9.39
N SER A 156 14.51 4.38 -10.39
CA SER A 156 15.87 3.92 -10.64
C SER A 156 16.88 4.59 -9.70
N ASP A 157 18.05 3.96 -9.49
CA ASP A 157 19.14 4.57 -8.72
C ASP A 157 19.53 5.94 -9.26
N GLN A 158 19.53 6.11 -10.58
CA GLN A 158 19.85 7.37 -11.24
C GLN A 158 18.82 8.45 -10.90
N GLN A 159 17.54 8.10 -10.84
CA GLN A 159 16.48 9.03 -10.47
C GLN A 159 16.61 9.46 -9.01
N VAL A 160 16.78 8.50 -8.11
CA VAL A 160 16.98 8.77 -6.69
C VAL A 160 18.19 9.67 -6.47
N SER A 161 19.33 9.38 -7.13
CA SER A 161 20.55 10.21 -7.04
C SER A 161 20.36 11.64 -7.55
N LYS A 162 19.50 11.87 -8.53
CA LYS A 162 19.14 13.23 -9.00
C LYS A 162 18.28 13.98 -7.99
N GLY A 163 17.40 13.27 -7.29
CA GLY A 163 16.52 13.83 -6.28
C GLY A 163 17.17 14.06 -4.94
N ALA A 164 18.19 13.28 -4.63
CA ALA A 164 18.98 13.41 -3.42
C ALA A 164 20.00 14.57 -3.57
N ASN A 165 19.51 15.81 -3.60
CA ASN A 165 20.38 16.94 -3.29
C ASN A 165 20.75 16.86 -1.81
N VAL A 166 21.90 16.29 -1.56
CA VAL A 166 22.49 16.13 -0.22
C VAL A 166 22.84 17.53 0.32
N GLN A 167 21.85 18.21 0.86
CA GLN A 167 22.08 19.17 1.91
C GLN A 167 21.73 18.50 3.20
N ASP A 168 22.75 18.11 3.96
CA ASP A 168 22.62 17.65 5.34
C ASP A 168 21.89 18.72 6.16
N VAL A 169 20.58 18.63 6.27
CA VAL A 169 19.82 19.48 7.17
C VAL A 169 19.87 18.82 8.55
N TYR A 170 20.87 19.23 9.33
CA TYR A 170 20.92 18.89 10.76
C TYR A 170 19.78 19.62 11.48
N SER A 171 18.75 18.90 11.91
CA SER A 171 17.82 19.43 12.88
C SER A 171 18.51 19.55 14.26
N LYS A 172 18.05 20.47 15.10
CA LYS A 172 18.54 20.71 16.48
C LYS A 172 18.34 19.50 17.42
N GLY A 173 18.68 18.31 16.99
CA GLY A 173 18.53 17.06 17.73
C GLY A 173 19.33 15.90 17.14
N GLY A 174 20.19 16.17 16.16
CA GLY A 174 21.11 15.16 15.61
C GLY A 174 20.47 14.14 14.67
N SER A 175 19.24 14.36 14.19
CA SER A 175 18.63 13.52 13.15
C SER A 175 19.06 14.03 11.78
N GLN A 176 19.80 13.21 11.02
CA GLN A 176 20.09 13.47 9.61
C GLN A 176 18.78 13.37 8.83
N VAL A 177 18.27 14.47 8.30
CA VAL A 177 17.23 14.46 7.26
C VAL A 177 17.96 14.27 5.93
N LEU A 178 17.97 13.04 5.44
CA LEU A 178 18.57 12.69 4.15
C LEU A 178 17.68 13.22 3.02
N GLY A 179 18.30 13.97 2.10
CA GLY A 179 17.78 14.29 0.78
C GLY A 179 16.46 15.07 0.72
N GLN A 180 16.50 16.41 0.76
CA GLN A 180 15.40 17.20 0.23
C GLN A 180 15.47 17.17 -1.31
N THR A 181 14.39 16.74 -1.97
CA THR A 181 14.27 16.91 -3.41
C THR A 181 13.69 18.28 -3.75
N THR A 182 14.17 18.88 -4.82
CA THR A 182 13.57 20.06 -5.46
C THR A 182 12.58 19.68 -6.56
N GLY A 183 12.47 18.39 -6.89
CA GLY A 183 11.53 17.85 -7.87
C GLY A 183 10.16 17.51 -7.28
N ASP A 184 9.23 17.10 -8.13
CA ASP A 184 7.95 16.58 -7.71
C ASP A 184 8.17 15.23 -6.97
N LEU A 185 7.65 15.13 -5.75
CA LEU A 185 7.76 13.91 -4.94
C LEU A 185 7.06 12.72 -5.58
N ASN A 186 6.03 12.95 -6.38
CA ASN A 186 5.31 11.93 -7.12
C ASN A 186 6.22 11.16 -8.08
N ASP A 187 7.21 11.85 -8.68
CA ASP A 187 8.20 11.25 -9.57
C ASP A 187 9.10 10.21 -8.90
N TYR A 188 9.07 10.13 -7.58
CA TYR A 188 9.85 9.16 -6.78
C TYR A 188 9.00 8.09 -6.12
N SER A 189 7.71 8.00 -6.49
CA SER A 189 6.81 6.96 -5.99
C SER A 189 7.34 5.57 -6.28
N LEU A 190 7.37 4.70 -5.27
CA LEU A 190 7.69 3.30 -5.49
C LEU A 190 6.58 2.64 -6.32
N VAL A 191 6.96 2.07 -7.45
CA VAL A 191 6.05 1.31 -8.32
C VAL A 191 6.31 -0.18 -8.13
N PHE A 192 5.36 -0.87 -7.52
CA PHE A 192 5.45 -2.29 -7.21
C PHE A 192 4.64 -3.13 -8.19
N TRP A 193 5.26 -4.15 -8.72
CA TRP A 193 4.58 -5.21 -9.45
C TRP A 193 4.58 -6.48 -8.62
N LEU A 194 3.39 -6.87 -8.16
CA LEU A 194 3.17 -8.08 -7.40
C LEU A 194 2.71 -9.20 -8.33
N ARG A 195 3.34 -10.36 -8.21
CA ARG A 195 2.97 -11.59 -8.94
C ARG A 195 2.70 -12.74 -7.99
N PHE A 196 1.56 -13.39 -8.19
CA PHE A 196 1.20 -14.63 -7.52
C PHE A 196 0.59 -15.62 -8.52
N GLY A 197 1.39 -16.59 -9.00
CA GLY A 197 0.97 -17.51 -10.06
C GLY A 197 0.61 -16.78 -11.35
N ALA A 198 -0.67 -16.85 -11.76
CA ALA A 198 -1.21 -16.17 -12.92
C ALA A 198 -1.86 -14.81 -12.58
N PHE A 199 -1.87 -14.39 -11.32
CA PHE A 199 -2.39 -13.10 -10.87
C PHE A 199 -1.27 -12.07 -10.79
N ASP A 200 -1.47 -10.94 -11.45
CA ASP A 200 -0.55 -9.79 -11.43
C ASP A 200 -1.28 -8.54 -10.93
N ALA A 201 -0.64 -7.79 -10.02
CA ALA A 201 -1.13 -6.49 -9.53
C ALA A 201 -0.05 -5.42 -9.65
N LEU A 202 -0.44 -4.21 -10.05
CA LEU A 202 0.45 -3.05 -10.13
C LEU A 202 -0.01 -1.98 -9.14
N PHE A 203 0.90 -1.57 -8.27
CA PHE A 203 0.72 -0.47 -7.32
C PHE A 203 1.68 0.65 -7.71
N THR A 204 1.15 1.82 -8.02
CA THR A 204 1.91 2.90 -8.66
C THR A 204 2.18 4.08 -7.72
N GLY A 205 1.57 4.08 -6.52
CA GLY A 205 1.51 5.30 -5.73
C GLY A 205 0.95 6.44 -6.59
N ASP A 206 1.65 7.56 -6.59
CA ASP A 206 1.33 8.74 -7.39
C ASP A 206 2.31 8.96 -8.56
N ALA A 207 3.01 7.88 -8.99
CA ALA A 207 3.85 7.94 -10.18
C ALA A 207 3.05 8.49 -11.37
N ASP A 208 3.53 9.59 -11.93
CA ASP A 208 2.82 10.37 -12.93
C ASP A 208 3.32 10.05 -14.36
N THR A 209 2.65 10.57 -15.39
CA THR A 209 3.02 10.37 -16.81
C THR A 209 4.47 10.73 -17.12
N HIS A 210 5.10 11.60 -16.34
CA HIS A 210 6.51 11.96 -16.47
C HIS A 210 7.47 10.76 -16.29
N VAL A 211 7.07 9.76 -15.52
CA VAL A 211 7.92 8.63 -15.20
C VAL A 211 7.45 7.30 -15.80
N GLU A 212 6.23 7.25 -16.34
CA GLU A 212 5.64 6.04 -16.92
C GLU A 212 6.54 5.40 -17.99
N ASP A 213 7.10 6.17 -18.91
CA ASP A 213 7.96 5.69 -19.99
C ASP A 213 9.21 4.95 -19.49
N ASN A 214 9.60 5.17 -18.23
CA ASN A 214 10.78 4.51 -17.66
C ASN A 214 10.51 3.05 -17.25
N TYR A 215 9.26 2.67 -17.02
CA TYR A 215 8.89 1.31 -16.63
C TYR A 215 7.87 0.64 -17.57
N VAL A 216 7.17 1.42 -18.40
CA VAL A 216 6.32 0.89 -19.47
C VAL A 216 7.16 0.06 -20.45
N GLY A 217 6.67 -1.12 -20.82
CA GLY A 217 7.32 -2.00 -21.80
C GLY A 217 8.52 -2.79 -21.28
N THR A 218 8.94 -2.64 -20.02
CA THR A 218 10.21 -3.22 -19.55
C THR A 218 10.15 -4.71 -19.19
N THR A 219 9.04 -5.26 -18.69
CA THR A 219 8.99 -6.66 -18.24
C THR A 219 7.61 -7.30 -18.26
N LEU A 220 6.56 -6.51 -18.47
CA LEU A 220 5.17 -6.96 -18.46
C LEU A 220 4.61 -7.24 -19.85
N ALA A 221 5.46 -7.21 -20.88
CA ALA A 221 5.11 -7.06 -22.30
C ALA A 221 4.06 -8.05 -22.86
N ASP A 222 3.81 -9.18 -22.19
CA ASP A 222 2.96 -10.24 -22.72
C ASP A 222 1.76 -10.61 -21.87
N ARG A 223 1.42 -9.81 -20.82
CA ARG A 223 0.32 -10.14 -19.90
C ARG A 223 -0.56 -8.96 -19.61
N THR A 224 -1.87 -9.20 -19.58
CA THR A 224 -2.82 -8.29 -18.92
C THR A 224 -2.64 -8.36 -17.42
N VAL A 225 -2.70 -7.21 -16.74
CA VAL A 225 -2.64 -7.13 -15.27
C VAL A 225 -4.05 -7.25 -14.72
N GLU A 226 -4.23 -8.12 -13.72
CA GLU A 226 -5.55 -8.32 -13.12
C GLU A 226 -5.99 -7.12 -12.32
N LEU A 227 -5.07 -6.50 -11.57
CA LEU A 227 -5.36 -5.37 -10.69
C LEU A 227 -4.39 -4.20 -10.93
N LEU A 228 -4.93 -3.02 -11.19
CA LEU A 228 -4.21 -1.75 -11.14
C LEU A 228 -4.72 -0.92 -9.96
N LYS A 229 -3.87 -0.53 -9.02
CA LYS A 229 -4.10 0.66 -8.21
C LYS A 229 -3.80 1.88 -9.10
N VAL A 230 -4.85 2.62 -9.41
CA VAL A 230 -4.76 3.74 -10.36
C VAL A 230 -3.80 4.82 -9.86
N PRO A 231 -2.84 5.28 -10.69
CA PRO A 231 -1.89 6.32 -10.30
C PRO A 231 -2.57 7.60 -9.85
N HIS A 232 -2.00 8.24 -8.85
CA HIS A 232 -2.32 9.60 -8.42
C HIS A 232 -3.84 9.85 -8.27
N HIS A 233 -4.54 8.89 -7.64
CA HIS A 233 -5.98 8.92 -7.34
C HIS A 233 -6.87 9.17 -8.57
N GLY A 234 -6.38 8.84 -9.76
CA GLY A 234 -7.06 9.17 -11.02
C GLY A 234 -6.91 10.62 -11.45
N SER A 235 -5.80 11.26 -11.10
CA SER A 235 -5.41 12.57 -11.67
C SER A 235 -5.42 12.53 -13.19
N ARG A 236 -5.62 13.68 -13.82
CA ARG A 236 -5.52 13.83 -15.27
C ARG A 236 -4.11 13.53 -15.79
N THR A 237 -3.09 13.76 -14.97
CA THR A 237 -1.68 13.51 -15.28
C THR A 237 -1.18 12.14 -14.77
N GLY A 238 -2.01 11.39 -14.04
CA GLY A 238 -1.62 10.12 -13.43
C GLY A 238 -1.38 8.98 -14.42
N MET A 239 -1.96 9.03 -15.62
CA MET A 239 -1.76 8.01 -16.67
C MET A 239 -1.99 8.59 -18.06
N ASN A 240 -1.28 8.00 -19.04
CA ASN A 240 -1.48 8.30 -20.44
C ASN A 240 -2.06 7.08 -21.21
N ASN A 241 -2.41 7.32 -22.49
CA ASN A 241 -2.97 6.25 -23.33
C ASN A 241 -1.98 5.09 -23.57
N ALA A 242 -0.69 5.38 -23.72
CA ALA A 242 0.32 4.34 -23.94
C ALA A 242 0.43 3.39 -22.74
N PHE A 243 0.43 3.94 -21.53
CA PHE A 243 0.44 3.18 -20.28
C PHE A 243 -0.79 2.26 -20.18
N VAL A 244 -1.99 2.80 -20.38
CA VAL A 244 -3.23 2.03 -20.23
C VAL A 244 -3.37 0.96 -21.30
N GLN A 245 -2.97 1.24 -22.55
CA GLN A 245 -2.95 0.26 -23.63
C GLN A 245 -1.89 -0.85 -23.43
N TRP A 246 -0.77 -0.52 -22.84
CA TRP A 246 0.26 -1.50 -22.51
C TRP A 246 -0.19 -2.41 -21.36
N LEU A 247 -0.79 -1.85 -20.29
CA LEU A 247 -1.15 -2.57 -19.09
C LEU A 247 -2.46 -3.37 -19.24
N ARG A 248 -3.46 -2.79 -19.87
CA ARG A 248 -4.83 -3.33 -20.06
C ARG A 248 -5.39 -3.96 -18.77
N PRO A 249 -5.47 -3.21 -17.66
CA PRO A 249 -5.88 -3.79 -16.40
C PRO A 249 -7.32 -4.29 -16.47
N ARG A 250 -7.57 -5.49 -15.93
CA ARG A 250 -8.94 -6.03 -15.84
C ARG A 250 -9.76 -5.25 -14.83
N VAL A 251 -9.14 -4.94 -13.69
CA VAL A 251 -9.71 -4.14 -12.62
C VAL A 251 -8.80 -2.95 -12.34
N ALA A 252 -9.40 -1.79 -12.24
CA ALA A 252 -8.74 -0.54 -11.85
C ALA A 252 -9.39 -0.03 -10.57
N VAL A 253 -8.62 0.00 -9.47
CA VAL A 253 -9.08 0.54 -8.19
C VAL A 253 -8.54 1.95 -8.03
N ILE A 254 -9.45 2.90 -7.83
CA ILE A 254 -9.14 4.31 -7.55
C ILE A 254 -9.32 4.55 -6.06
N SER A 255 -8.22 4.69 -5.35
CA SER A 255 -8.21 5.15 -3.96
C SER A 255 -8.40 6.65 -3.95
N VAL A 256 -9.55 7.13 -3.54
CA VAL A 256 -9.95 8.54 -3.63
C VAL A 256 -11.01 8.85 -2.59
N GLY A 257 -10.99 10.08 -2.09
CA GLY A 257 -12.03 10.58 -1.20
C GLY A 257 -12.53 11.96 -1.63
N LYS A 258 -13.28 12.61 -0.76
CA LYS A 258 -13.72 13.99 -1.02
C LYS A 258 -12.50 14.89 -1.20
N ASN A 259 -12.38 15.49 -2.38
CA ASN A 259 -11.25 16.34 -2.74
C ASN A 259 -11.67 17.56 -3.55
N MET A 260 -10.78 18.56 -3.64
CA MET A 260 -10.95 19.77 -4.45
C MET A 260 -10.15 19.72 -5.76
N TYR A 261 -9.39 18.64 -5.99
CA TYR A 261 -8.53 18.46 -7.16
C TYR A 261 -9.30 18.00 -8.41
N GLY A 262 -10.55 17.54 -8.22
CA GLY A 262 -11.36 16.96 -9.28
C GLY A 262 -11.00 15.50 -9.60
N HIS A 263 -10.39 14.79 -8.66
CA HIS A 263 -10.07 13.37 -8.80
C HIS A 263 -11.29 12.49 -8.45
N PRO A 264 -11.48 11.36 -9.17
CA PRO A 264 -10.81 11.03 -10.41
C PRO A 264 -11.28 11.94 -11.56
N SER A 265 -10.36 12.30 -12.43
CA SER A 265 -10.66 13.10 -13.62
C SER A 265 -11.49 12.29 -14.63
N ARG A 266 -12.25 12.99 -15.47
CA ARG A 266 -13.01 12.34 -16.54
C ARG A 266 -12.08 11.66 -17.54
N GLU A 267 -10.93 12.25 -17.79
CA GLU A 267 -9.88 11.71 -18.66
C GLU A 267 -9.37 10.36 -18.15
N ALA A 268 -9.03 10.25 -16.87
CA ALA A 268 -8.59 9.00 -16.26
C ALA A 268 -9.66 7.90 -16.37
N ILE A 269 -10.93 8.23 -16.09
CA ILE A 269 -12.04 7.29 -16.24
C ILE A 269 -12.18 6.83 -17.70
N ASN A 270 -12.15 7.76 -18.68
CA ASN A 270 -12.26 7.43 -20.09
C ASN A 270 -11.12 6.53 -20.59
N LEU A 271 -9.88 6.78 -20.14
CA LEU A 271 -8.73 5.94 -20.47
C LEU A 271 -8.94 4.50 -19.98
N LEU A 272 -9.35 4.30 -18.74
CA LEU A 272 -9.61 2.97 -18.18
C LEU A 272 -10.77 2.26 -18.92
N GLN A 273 -11.83 2.98 -19.23
CA GLN A 273 -12.97 2.45 -19.99
C GLN A 273 -12.57 2.04 -21.42
N SER A 274 -11.64 2.78 -22.04
CA SER A 274 -11.18 2.50 -23.41
C SER A 274 -10.51 1.13 -23.59
N VAL A 275 -9.99 0.56 -22.48
CA VAL A 275 -9.38 -0.78 -22.46
C VAL A 275 -10.26 -1.83 -21.80
N GLY A 276 -11.50 -1.47 -21.43
CA GLY A 276 -12.50 -2.38 -20.85
C GLY A 276 -12.28 -2.70 -19.38
N SER A 277 -11.55 -1.87 -18.64
CA SER A 277 -11.33 -2.07 -17.20
C SER A 277 -12.62 -1.93 -16.40
N GLN A 278 -12.83 -2.82 -15.42
CA GLN A 278 -13.81 -2.61 -14.36
C GLN A 278 -13.25 -1.60 -13.37
N ILE A 279 -13.99 -0.52 -13.14
CA ILE A 279 -13.53 0.59 -12.30
C ILE A 279 -14.23 0.54 -10.95
N HIS A 280 -13.46 0.42 -9.88
CA HIS A 280 -13.90 0.48 -8.49
C HIS A 280 -13.33 1.71 -7.82
N ARG A 281 -14.08 2.31 -6.86
CA ARG A 281 -13.69 3.55 -6.21
C ARG A 281 -13.97 3.48 -4.72
N THR A 282 -12.97 3.82 -3.90
CA THR A 282 -13.11 3.78 -2.43
C THR A 282 -14.14 4.79 -1.91
N ASP A 283 -14.30 5.96 -2.55
CA ASP A 283 -15.30 6.97 -2.15
C ASP A 283 -16.76 6.56 -2.40
N LYS A 284 -16.99 5.45 -3.10
CA LYS A 284 -18.31 4.92 -3.43
C LYS A 284 -18.61 3.57 -2.78
N GLU A 285 -17.58 2.76 -2.63
CA GLU A 285 -17.72 1.35 -2.26
C GLU A 285 -17.12 1.06 -0.87
N GLY A 286 -16.37 2.03 -0.29
CA GLY A 286 -15.59 1.81 0.91
C GLY A 286 -14.31 1.03 0.62
N ASP A 287 -13.88 0.20 1.56
CA ASP A 287 -12.72 -0.68 1.33
C ASP A 287 -13.03 -1.69 0.21
N ILE A 288 -12.08 -1.86 -0.70
CA ILE A 288 -12.20 -2.79 -1.84
C ILE A 288 -11.23 -3.94 -1.62
N GLU A 289 -11.74 -5.17 -1.60
CA GLU A 289 -10.93 -6.36 -1.45
C GLU A 289 -10.82 -7.14 -2.75
N VAL A 290 -9.59 -7.53 -3.10
CA VAL A 290 -9.28 -8.46 -4.19
C VAL A 290 -8.62 -9.70 -3.62
N VAL A 291 -9.20 -10.88 -3.89
CA VAL A 291 -8.71 -12.17 -3.39
C VAL A 291 -8.24 -13.02 -4.54
N SER A 292 -7.06 -13.62 -4.44
CA SER A 292 -6.52 -14.55 -5.44
C SER A 292 -5.93 -15.81 -4.80
N ASP A 293 -6.13 -16.95 -5.45
CA ASP A 293 -5.45 -18.21 -5.15
C ASP A 293 -4.20 -18.46 -6.02
N GLY A 294 -3.87 -17.48 -6.88
CA GLY A 294 -2.78 -17.52 -7.83
C GLY A 294 -3.19 -18.04 -9.22
N ASN A 295 -4.39 -18.60 -9.38
CA ASN A 295 -4.93 -19.03 -10.66
C ASN A 295 -6.23 -18.28 -11.01
N THR A 296 -7.06 -18.10 -10.02
CA THR A 296 -8.32 -17.35 -10.09
C THR A 296 -8.30 -16.17 -9.11
N TRP A 297 -9.17 -15.22 -9.35
CA TRP A 297 -9.31 -14.05 -8.48
C TRP A 297 -10.74 -13.51 -8.53
N LYS A 298 -11.12 -12.74 -7.50
CA LYS A 298 -12.43 -12.09 -7.39
C LYS A 298 -12.30 -10.78 -6.62
N ILE A 299 -13.30 -9.91 -6.76
CA ILE A 299 -13.50 -8.72 -5.94
C ILE A 299 -14.62 -9.02 -4.94
N GLU A 300 -14.45 -8.58 -3.70
CA GLU A 300 -15.44 -8.71 -2.63
C GLU A 300 -15.87 -7.35 -2.09
#